data_b291342926cb7ef1fe841442bea661e4
#
_entry.id   b291342926cb7ef1fe841442bea661e4
#
_cell.length_a   1.000
_cell.length_b   1.000
_cell.length_c   1.000
_cell.angle_alpha   90.00
_cell.angle_beta   90.00
_cell.angle_gamma   90.00
#
_symmetry.space_group_name_H-M   'P 1'
#
loop_
_entity.id
_entity.type
_entity.pdbx_description
1 polymer ?
#
loop_
_entity_poly.entity_id
_entity_poly.type
_entity_poly.pdbx_seq_one_letter_code
_entity_poly.pdbx_strand_id
1 'polypeptide(L)'
;YDRAFLVDLCSDLQEFMENEDEVLILNLPPRHGKSRTVGNLVEWLLGRDPKTKIMTGSYNEMLSTTFSKNVRNTIQEEKADAEKIIYKDIFPGIKIKHGDGAMNLWSLEGGYNNYLATSPGGTATGFGCSLMIIDDLIKNSEEAFNENVLEKQWDWFTQTMLSRLEEGGKTIIIMTRWASGDLAGRALKHYAEEGKRVKHITMKAVQEDGNMLCDEILSHRSYLSKARAMGPEIASANYQQEPIDLKGRLYSSIKTYENLPKDAKGNLLFTTIKNYTDTADTGSDYLCSINYGTYEKEAYVLDIIYTKEPM
;
A
#
# COMPACT_ATOMS: atom_id res chain seq x y z
N TYR A 1 -4.49 16.53 -17.38
CA TYR A 1 -3.17 15.88 -17.25
C TYR A 1 -1.97 16.81 -17.55
N ASP A 2 -2.13 18.12 -17.38
CA ASP A 2 -1.06 19.09 -17.64
C ASP A 2 -0.05 19.23 -16.47
N ARG A 3 -0.12 18.31 -15.49
CA ARG A 3 0.79 18.30 -14.36
C ARG A 3 2.05 17.53 -14.69
N ALA A 4 3.20 18.19 -14.58
CA ALA A 4 4.49 17.65 -14.99
C ALA A 4 4.75 16.25 -14.38
N PHE A 5 4.56 16.07 -13.06
CA PHE A 5 4.80 14.79 -12.41
C PHE A 5 3.92 13.63 -12.94
N LEU A 6 2.71 13.92 -13.47
CA LEU A 6 1.86 12.89 -14.10
C LEU A 6 2.32 12.58 -15.52
N VAL A 7 2.86 13.56 -16.25
CA VAL A 7 3.47 13.34 -17.56
C VAL A 7 4.70 12.46 -17.41
N ASP A 8 5.56 12.78 -16.45
CA ASP A 8 6.76 11.99 -16.15
C ASP A 8 6.37 10.56 -15.73
N LEU A 9 5.36 10.41 -14.87
CA LEU A 9 4.84 9.11 -14.47
C LEU A 9 4.30 8.30 -15.66
N CYS A 10 3.60 8.93 -16.61
CA CYS A 10 3.16 8.24 -17.82
C CYS A 10 4.34 7.72 -18.64
N SER A 11 5.40 8.52 -18.78
CA SER A 11 6.63 8.13 -19.49
C SER A 11 7.33 6.96 -18.76
N ASP A 12 7.46 7.03 -17.46
CA ASP A 12 8.01 5.96 -16.63
C ASP A 12 7.23 4.64 -16.73
N LEU A 13 5.91 4.74 -16.76
CA LEU A 13 5.02 3.58 -16.92
C LEU A 13 5.17 2.95 -18.32
N GLN A 14 5.27 3.78 -19.36
CA GLN A 14 5.49 3.28 -20.70
C GLN A 14 6.85 2.61 -20.82
N GLU A 15 7.92 3.25 -20.33
CA GLU A 15 9.26 2.68 -20.30
C GLU A 15 9.28 1.33 -19.56
N PHE A 16 8.61 1.23 -18.42
CA PHE A 16 8.48 -0.03 -17.68
C PHE A 16 7.85 -1.13 -18.52
N MET A 17 6.82 -0.83 -19.31
CA MET A 17 6.20 -1.84 -20.17
C MET A 17 7.09 -2.29 -21.33
N GLU A 18 8.04 -1.46 -21.74
CA GLU A 18 8.93 -1.70 -22.89
C GLU A 18 10.30 -2.26 -22.49
N ASN A 19 10.72 -2.12 -21.21
CA ASN A 19 12.01 -2.61 -20.72
C ASN A 19 11.91 -4.04 -20.15
N GLU A 20 13.02 -4.52 -19.56
CA GLU A 20 13.11 -5.86 -18.98
C GLU A 20 12.75 -5.94 -17.49
N ASP A 21 12.30 -4.84 -16.88
CA ASP A 21 11.86 -4.87 -15.48
C ASP A 21 10.59 -5.70 -15.36
N GLU A 22 10.55 -6.57 -14.37
CA GLU A 22 9.40 -7.48 -14.15
C GLU A 22 8.36 -6.87 -13.20
N VAL A 23 8.81 -6.03 -12.29
CA VAL A 23 7.99 -5.47 -11.22
C VAL A 23 8.18 -3.97 -11.13
N LEU A 24 7.06 -3.24 -11.05
CA LEU A 24 7.05 -1.82 -10.74
C LEU A 24 6.31 -1.61 -9.42
N ILE A 25 6.93 -0.89 -8.49
CA ILE A 25 6.30 -0.47 -7.24
C ILE A 25 6.15 1.04 -7.28
N LEU A 26 4.90 1.51 -7.17
CA LEU A 26 4.51 2.90 -7.30
C LEU A 26 3.92 3.41 -5.99
N ASN A 27 4.65 4.28 -5.31
CA ASN A 27 4.23 4.89 -4.06
C ASN A 27 4.03 6.40 -4.23
N LEU A 28 2.78 6.84 -4.11
CA LEU A 28 2.41 8.26 -4.18
C LEU A 28 1.45 8.61 -3.03
N PRO A 29 1.41 9.90 -2.65
CA PRO A 29 0.45 10.40 -1.67
C PRO A 29 -1.00 10.15 -2.10
N PRO A 30 -1.95 10.10 -1.15
CA PRO A 30 -3.36 10.00 -1.46
C PRO A 30 -3.81 11.11 -2.42
N ARG A 31 -4.71 10.79 -3.34
CA ARG A 31 -5.37 11.72 -4.30
C ARG A 31 -4.46 12.31 -5.38
N HIS A 32 -3.20 11.91 -5.49
CA HIS A 32 -2.27 12.37 -6.53
C HIS A 32 -2.38 11.60 -7.87
N GLY A 33 -3.46 10.85 -8.08
CA GLY A 33 -3.78 10.29 -9.39
C GLY A 33 -3.15 8.94 -9.72
N LYS A 34 -2.46 8.27 -8.77
CA LYS A 34 -1.74 7.00 -9.00
C LYS A 34 -2.58 5.94 -9.74
N SER A 35 -3.73 5.56 -9.19
CA SER A 35 -4.60 4.53 -9.77
C SER A 35 -5.20 4.96 -11.12
N ARG A 36 -5.53 6.25 -11.29
CA ARG A 36 -6.04 6.77 -12.55
C ARG A 36 -4.99 6.74 -13.66
N THR A 37 -3.74 7.10 -13.35
CA THR A 37 -2.65 7.09 -14.35
C THR A 37 -2.33 5.67 -14.79
N VAL A 38 -2.33 4.70 -13.86
CA VAL A 38 -2.18 3.29 -14.23
C VAL A 38 -3.41 2.77 -14.99
N GLY A 39 -4.62 3.27 -14.69
CA GLY A 39 -5.80 3.01 -15.51
C GLY A 39 -5.65 3.45 -16.97
N ASN A 40 -5.09 4.63 -17.20
CA ASN A 40 -4.80 5.11 -18.55
C ASN A 40 -3.74 4.25 -19.28
N LEU A 41 -2.73 3.74 -18.52
CA LEU A 41 -1.80 2.76 -19.08
C LEU A 41 -2.53 1.49 -19.56
N VAL A 42 -3.46 0.97 -18.75
CA VAL A 42 -4.26 -0.19 -19.13
C VAL A 42 -5.09 0.08 -20.39
N GLU A 43 -5.73 1.24 -20.46
CA GLU A 43 -6.48 1.67 -21.65
C GLU A 43 -5.59 1.69 -22.89
N TRP A 44 -4.40 2.26 -22.76
CA TRP A 44 -3.41 2.34 -23.84
C TRP A 44 -2.93 0.94 -24.28
N LEU A 45 -2.62 0.04 -23.35
CA LEU A 45 -2.19 -1.33 -23.65
C LEU A 45 -3.28 -2.13 -24.38
N LEU A 46 -4.53 -2.06 -23.92
CA LEU A 46 -5.68 -2.69 -24.54
C LEU A 46 -5.97 -2.13 -25.94
N GLY A 47 -5.66 -0.84 -26.14
CA GLY A 47 -5.77 -0.20 -27.44
C GLY A 47 -4.71 -0.70 -28.43
N ARG A 48 -3.51 -0.95 -27.98
CA ARG A 48 -2.40 -1.45 -28.80
C ARG A 48 -2.52 -2.93 -29.14
N ASP A 49 -2.96 -3.73 -28.16
CA ASP A 49 -3.15 -5.17 -28.34
C ASP A 49 -4.42 -5.67 -27.61
N PRO A 50 -5.49 -5.98 -28.37
CA PRO A 50 -6.73 -6.47 -27.81
C PRO A 50 -6.62 -7.91 -27.24
N LYS A 51 -5.48 -8.56 -27.31
CA LYS A 51 -5.20 -9.86 -26.65
C LYS A 51 -4.60 -9.70 -25.27
N THR A 52 -4.19 -8.50 -24.89
CA THR A 52 -3.65 -8.20 -23.55
C THR A 52 -4.64 -8.65 -22.49
N LYS A 53 -4.15 -9.33 -21.46
CA LYS A 53 -4.94 -9.79 -20.30
C LYS A 53 -4.49 -9.04 -19.06
N ILE A 54 -5.41 -8.35 -18.45
CA ILE A 54 -5.20 -7.52 -17.25
C ILE A 54 -5.89 -8.17 -16.05
N MET A 55 -5.20 -8.24 -14.93
CA MET A 55 -5.82 -8.62 -13.66
C MET A 55 -5.54 -7.53 -12.63
N THR A 56 -6.60 -7.01 -12.00
CA THR A 56 -6.47 -6.03 -10.93
C THR A 56 -6.96 -6.60 -9.61
N GLY A 57 -6.19 -6.33 -8.54
CA GLY A 57 -6.53 -6.67 -7.17
C GLY A 57 -6.53 -5.45 -6.26
N SER A 58 -7.50 -5.34 -5.36
CA SER A 58 -7.57 -4.28 -4.33
C SER A 58 -8.07 -4.87 -3.02
N TYR A 59 -8.03 -4.10 -1.92
CA TYR A 59 -8.44 -4.61 -0.60
C TYR A 59 -9.89 -5.12 -0.55
N ASN A 60 -10.76 -4.67 -1.43
CA ASN A 60 -12.13 -5.19 -1.56
C ASN A 60 -12.63 -5.14 -3.01
N GLU A 61 -13.73 -5.85 -3.26
CA GLU A 61 -14.35 -5.97 -4.57
C GLU A 61 -14.86 -4.61 -5.12
N MET A 62 -15.36 -3.73 -4.26
CA MET A 62 -15.87 -2.42 -4.69
C MET A 62 -14.76 -1.58 -5.32
N LEU A 63 -13.58 -1.55 -4.73
CA LEU A 63 -12.46 -0.75 -5.25
C LEU A 63 -11.92 -1.37 -6.55
N SER A 64 -11.71 -2.69 -6.59
CA SER A 64 -11.21 -3.38 -7.79
C SER A 64 -12.18 -3.26 -8.96
N THR A 65 -13.49 -3.41 -8.73
CA THR A 65 -14.51 -3.22 -9.76
C THR A 65 -14.66 -1.77 -10.19
N THR A 66 -14.40 -0.80 -9.31
CA THR A 66 -14.39 0.62 -9.68
C THR A 66 -13.26 0.92 -10.66
N PHE A 67 -12.07 0.38 -10.42
CA PHE A 67 -10.95 0.52 -11.35
C PHE A 67 -11.30 -0.08 -12.72
N SER A 68 -11.76 -1.32 -12.76
CA SER A 68 -12.20 -2.02 -13.97
C SER A 68 -13.29 -1.26 -14.73
N LYS A 69 -14.32 -0.81 -13.99
CA LYS A 69 -15.43 -0.02 -14.55
C LYS A 69 -14.96 1.27 -15.21
N ASN A 70 -14.00 1.96 -14.62
CA ASN A 70 -13.47 3.19 -15.20
C ASN A 70 -12.79 2.92 -16.54
N VAL A 71 -11.89 1.95 -16.63
CA VAL A 71 -11.23 1.54 -17.88
C VAL A 71 -12.27 1.13 -18.93
N ARG A 72 -13.21 0.27 -18.56
CA ARG A 72 -14.28 -0.16 -19.48
C ARG A 72 -15.11 0.99 -20.00
N ASN A 73 -15.51 1.92 -19.12
CA ASN A 73 -16.33 3.06 -19.49
C ASN A 73 -15.58 4.03 -20.43
N THR A 74 -14.27 4.23 -20.24
CA THR A 74 -13.45 5.00 -21.18
C THR A 74 -13.45 4.38 -22.57
N ILE A 75 -13.30 3.05 -22.67
CA ILE A 75 -13.36 2.34 -23.97
C ILE A 75 -14.73 2.47 -24.64
N GLN A 76 -15.80 2.48 -23.86
CA GLN A 76 -17.18 2.57 -24.34
C GLN A 76 -17.67 4.00 -24.54
N GLU A 77 -16.91 5.02 -24.14
CA GLU A 77 -17.37 6.41 -24.21
C GLU A 77 -17.83 6.78 -25.60
N GLU A 78 -19.04 7.37 -25.67
CA GLU A 78 -19.59 7.94 -26.89
C GLU A 78 -19.30 9.42 -26.95
N LYS A 79 -19.02 9.92 -28.17
CA LYS A 79 -18.64 11.29 -28.40
C LYS A 79 -19.87 12.20 -28.27
N ALA A 80 -19.95 12.94 -27.16
CA ALA A 80 -20.98 13.94 -26.94
C ALA A 80 -20.63 15.32 -27.50
N ASP A 81 -19.32 15.62 -27.63
CA ASP A 81 -18.78 16.86 -28.15
C ASP A 81 -17.81 16.53 -29.29
N ALA A 82 -17.98 17.16 -30.43
CA ALA A 82 -17.16 16.95 -31.65
C ALA A 82 -15.67 17.28 -31.41
N GLU A 83 -15.39 18.27 -30.56
CA GLU A 83 -14.01 18.69 -30.26
C GLU A 83 -13.31 17.81 -29.22
N LYS A 84 -14.07 17.06 -28.40
CA LYS A 84 -13.49 16.17 -27.39
C LYS A 84 -12.88 14.94 -28.04
N ILE A 85 -11.59 14.72 -27.79
CA ILE A 85 -10.92 13.47 -28.15
C ILE A 85 -11.33 12.39 -27.14
N ILE A 86 -11.88 11.29 -27.64
CA ILE A 86 -12.26 10.12 -26.85
C ILE A 86 -11.41 8.90 -27.25
N TYR A 87 -11.49 7.83 -26.47
CA TYR A 87 -10.72 6.60 -26.70
C TYR A 87 -10.88 6.04 -28.13
N LYS A 88 -12.11 6.05 -28.66
CA LYS A 88 -12.40 5.57 -30.02
C LYS A 88 -11.75 6.39 -31.13
N ASP A 89 -11.42 7.64 -30.88
CA ASP A 89 -10.69 8.47 -31.86
C ASP A 89 -9.23 8.01 -31.99
N ILE A 90 -8.65 7.47 -30.91
CA ILE A 90 -7.27 6.98 -30.86
C ILE A 90 -7.19 5.51 -31.28
N PHE A 91 -8.14 4.69 -30.82
CA PHE A 91 -8.20 3.26 -31.05
C PHE A 91 -9.56 2.83 -31.67
N PRO A 92 -9.87 3.18 -32.94
CA PRO A 92 -11.20 3.05 -33.50
C PRO A 92 -11.70 1.60 -33.65
N GLY A 93 -10.78 0.62 -33.64
CA GLY A 93 -11.10 -0.80 -33.75
C GLY A 93 -11.40 -1.49 -32.42
N ILE A 94 -11.19 -0.83 -31.30
CA ILE A 94 -11.29 -1.45 -29.98
C ILE A 94 -12.68 -1.23 -29.38
N LYS A 95 -13.35 -2.33 -29.03
CA LYS A 95 -14.69 -2.31 -28.45
C LYS A 95 -14.83 -3.40 -27.41
N ILE A 96 -15.67 -3.16 -26.42
CA ILE A 96 -16.11 -4.19 -25.48
C ILE A 96 -17.01 -5.18 -26.24
N LYS A 97 -16.76 -6.47 -26.06
CA LYS A 97 -17.54 -7.54 -26.67
C LYS A 97 -18.98 -7.47 -26.20
N HIS A 98 -19.91 -7.54 -27.13
CA HIS A 98 -21.35 -7.49 -26.82
C HIS A 98 -21.77 -8.62 -25.89
N GLY A 99 -22.47 -8.30 -24.83
CA GLY A 99 -22.91 -9.25 -23.81
C GLY A 99 -21.83 -9.68 -22.79
N ASP A 100 -20.59 -9.22 -22.93
CA ASP A 100 -19.45 -9.57 -22.08
C ASP A 100 -18.84 -8.31 -21.45
N GLY A 101 -19.67 -7.52 -20.78
CA GLY A 101 -19.31 -6.22 -20.22
C GLY A 101 -19.65 -6.08 -18.72
N ALA A 102 -19.49 -7.14 -17.93
CA ALA A 102 -19.65 -7.07 -16.47
C ALA A 102 -18.64 -6.08 -15.84
N MET A 103 -18.86 -5.69 -14.58
CA MET A 103 -17.97 -4.72 -13.93
C MET A 103 -16.62 -5.31 -13.56
N ASN A 104 -16.57 -6.59 -13.29
CA ASN A 104 -15.38 -7.28 -12.76
C ASN A 104 -14.71 -8.22 -13.77
N LEU A 105 -15.44 -8.66 -14.81
CA LEU A 105 -14.93 -9.55 -15.85
C LEU A 105 -15.50 -9.15 -17.19
N TRP A 106 -14.64 -8.84 -18.15
CA TRP A 106 -15.07 -8.47 -19.50
C TRP A 106 -14.00 -8.74 -20.55
N SER A 107 -14.45 -8.80 -21.80
CA SER A 107 -13.60 -9.03 -22.96
C SER A 107 -13.77 -7.92 -24.00
N LEU A 108 -12.73 -7.74 -24.80
CA LEU A 108 -12.78 -6.97 -26.05
C LEU A 108 -13.28 -7.85 -27.20
N GLU A 109 -13.77 -7.23 -28.27
CA GLU A 109 -14.02 -7.94 -29.54
C GLU A 109 -12.71 -8.53 -30.06
N GLY A 110 -12.71 -9.84 -30.34
CA GLY A 110 -11.51 -10.57 -30.77
C GLY A 110 -10.58 -10.99 -29.61
N GLY A 111 -10.89 -10.61 -28.38
CA GLY A 111 -10.20 -11.04 -27.17
C GLY A 111 -10.97 -12.07 -26.34
N TYR A 112 -10.38 -12.51 -25.25
CA TYR A 112 -10.99 -13.44 -24.30
C TYR A 112 -10.51 -13.13 -22.88
N ASN A 113 -11.43 -12.85 -21.96
CA ASN A 113 -11.14 -12.52 -20.57
C ASN A 113 -10.04 -11.45 -20.44
N ASN A 114 -10.19 -10.35 -21.18
CA ASN A 114 -9.17 -9.30 -21.22
C ASN A 114 -8.98 -8.58 -19.88
N TYR A 115 -10.01 -8.58 -19.06
CA TYR A 115 -9.95 -7.90 -17.77
C TYR A 115 -10.65 -8.68 -16.68
N LEU A 116 -9.93 -8.94 -15.58
CA LEU A 116 -10.50 -9.46 -14.34
C LEU A 116 -10.15 -8.52 -13.18
N ALA A 117 -11.18 -8.09 -12.44
CA ALA A 117 -11.03 -7.39 -11.17
C ALA A 117 -11.36 -8.34 -10.02
N THR A 118 -10.49 -8.41 -9.01
CA THR A 118 -10.65 -9.31 -7.86
C THR A 118 -10.20 -8.65 -6.55
N SER A 119 -10.36 -9.35 -5.44
CA SER A 119 -9.90 -8.93 -4.10
C SER A 119 -9.55 -10.15 -3.24
N PRO A 120 -8.90 -10.00 -2.10
CA PRO A 120 -8.73 -11.09 -1.13
C PRO A 120 -10.09 -11.72 -0.79
N GLY A 121 -10.19 -13.04 -1.00
CA GLY A 121 -11.46 -13.79 -0.90
C GLY A 121 -12.31 -13.83 -2.18
N GLY A 122 -11.95 -13.08 -3.22
CA GLY A 122 -12.57 -13.15 -4.54
C GLY A 122 -12.00 -14.27 -5.42
N THR A 123 -12.66 -14.54 -6.56
CA THR A 123 -12.21 -15.56 -7.51
C THR A 123 -11.15 -15.01 -8.44
N ALA A 124 -9.96 -15.63 -8.44
CA ALA A 124 -8.92 -15.42 -9.44
C ALA A 124 -8.51 -16.73 -10.13
N THR A 125 -8.95 -17.86 -9.58
CA THR A 125 -8.62 -19.20 -10.08
C THR A 125 -9.20 -19.44 -11.47
N GLY A 126 -8.37 -19.98 -12.36
CA GLY A 126 -8.78 -20.25 -13.76
C GLY A 126 -8.56 -19.10 -14.73
N PHE A 127 -8.07 -17.96 -14.28
CA PHE A 127 -7.71 -16.82 -15.12
C PHE A 127 -6.20 -16.59 -15.12
N GLY A 128 -5.63 -16.23 -16.26
CA GLY A 128 -4.25 -15.76 -16.40
C GLY A 128 -4.21 -14.29 -16.82
N CYS A 129 -3.07 -13.63 -16.59
CA CYS A 129 -2.86 -12.25 -17.01
C CYS A 129 -1.42 -12.03 -17.48
N SER A 130 -1.26 -11.13 -18.44
CA SER A 130 0.04 -10.62 -18.88
C SER A 130 0.47 -9.36 -18.11
N LEU A 131 -0.49 -8.67 -17.49
CA LEU A 131 -0.23 -7.57 -16.56
C LEU A 131 -1.10 -7.72 -15.32
N MET A 132 -0.43 -7.79 -14.17
CA MET A 132 -1.06 -7.78 -12.85
C MET A 132 -0.91 -6.41 -12.20
N ILE A 133 -1.99 -5.89 -11.64
CA ILE A 133 -1.99 -4.62 -10.92
C ILE A 133 -2.60 -4.85 -9.54
N ILE A 134 -1.85 -4.52 -8.49
CA ILE A 134 -2.35 -4.54 -7.12
C ILE A 134 -2.48 -3.09 -6.64
N ASP A 135 -3.70 -2.66 -6.36
CA ASP A 135 -4.02 -1.29 -5.98
C ASP A 135 -4.56 -1.20 -4.55
N ASP A 136 -3.79 -0.57 -3.68
CA ASP A 136 -4.12 -0.25 -2.28
C ASP A 136 -4.79 -1.43 -1.51
N LEU A 137 -3.99 -2.39 -0.98
CA LEU A 137 -4.51 -3.51 -0.19
C LEU A 137 -4.84 -3.16 1.27
N ILE A 138 -4.45 -1.99 1.75
CA ILE A 138 -4.68 -1.54 3.13
C ILE A 138 -5.78 -0.51 3.15
N LYS A 139 -6.80 -0.77 3.97
CA LYS A 139 -7.96 0.10 4.10
C LYS A 139 -7.73 1.27 5.06
N ASN A 140 -7.06 1.02 6.18
CA ASN A 140 -6.89 1.98 7.28
C ASN A 140 -5.66 1.65 8.15
N SER A 141 -5.39 2.49 9.14
CA SER A 141 -4.25 2.31 10.07
C SER A 141 -4.38 1.06 10.94
N GLU A 142 -5.58 0.62 11.29
CA GLU A 142 -5.79 -0.59 12.09
C GLU A 142 -5.30 -1.83 11.36
N GLU A 143 -5.61 -1.95 10.06
CA GLU A 143 -5.08 -3.02 9.21
C GLU A 143 -3.57 -2.89 9.00
N ALA A 144 -3.08 -1.66 8.82
CA ALA A 144 -1.67 -1.38 8.58
C ALA A 144 -0.74 -1.83 9.71
N PHE A 145 -1.23 -1.79 10.95
CA PHE A 145 -0.45 -2.20 12.13
C PHE A 145 -0.80 -3.61 12.64
N ASN A 146 -1.64 -4.33 11.91
CA ASN A 146 -2.00 -5.71 12.22
C ASN A 146 -1.18 -6.68 11.37
N GLU A 147 -0.17 -7.32 11.97
CA GLU A 147 0.72 -8.27 11.29
C GLU A 147 -0.03 -9.43 10.63
N ASN A 148 -1.08 -9.95 11.28
CA ASN A 148 -1.87 -11.04 10.71
C ASN A 148 -2.61 -10.61 9.43
N VAL A 149 -3.03 -9.34 9.34
CA VAL A 149 -3.65 -8.79 8.13
C VAL A 149 -2.60 -8.64 7.03
N LEU A 150 -1.44 -8.06 7.35
CA LEU A 150 -0.33 -7.90 6.41
C LEU A 150 0.18 -9.25 5.89
N GLU A 151 0.24 -10.28 6.76
CA GLU A 151 0.62 -11.63 6.36
C GLU A 151 -0.40 -12.24 5.39
N LYS A 152 -1.69 -12.17 5.70
CA LYS A 152 -2.75 -12.66 4.81
C LYS A 152 -2.76 -11.96 3.46
N GLN A 153 -2.46 -10.65 3.41
CA GLN A 153 -2.35 -9.90 2.16
C GLN A 153 -1.14 -10.38 1.34
N TRP A 154 -0.02 -10.63 2.02
CA TRP A 154 1.19 -11.18 1.40
C TRP A 154 0.95 -12.59 0.85
N ASP A 155 0.35 -13.47 1.64
CA ASP A 155 -0.01 -14.83 1.23
C ASP A 155 -0.96 -14.82 0.01
N TRP A 156 -1.97 -13.98 0.04
CA TRP A 156 -2.87 -13.83 -1.09
C TRP A 156 -2.14 -13.35 -2.35
N PHE A 157 -1.26 -12.37 -2.22
CA PHE A 157 -0.45 -11.89 -3.33
C PHE A 157 0.45 -12.99 -3.89
N THR A 158 1.22 -13.67 -3.04
CA THR A 158 2.22 -14.65 -3.47
C THR A 158 1.60 -15.98 -3.90
N GLN A 159 0.64 -16.51 -3.14
CA GLN A 159 0.10 -17.85 -3.38
C GLN A 159 -1.05 -17.84 -4.39
N THR A 160 -1.83 -16.76 -4.45
CA THR A 160 -2.99 -16.68 -5.36
C THR A 160 -2.69 -15.84 -6.58
N MET A 161 -2.27 -14.59 -6.40
CA MET A 161 -2.15 -13.65 -7.52
C MET A 161 -0.95 -13.98 -8.41
N LEU A 162 0.25 -14.13 -7.88
CA LEU A 162 1.44 -14.40 -8.69
C LEU A 162 1.33 -15.67 -9.53
N SER A 163 0.59 -16.69 -9.05
CA SER A 163 0.32 -17.90 -9.83
C SER A 163 -0.59 -17.66 -11.06
N ARG A 164 -1.14 -16.48 -11.23
CA ARG A 164 -1.96 -16.06 -12.38
C ARG A 164 -1.16 -15.30 -13.43
N LEU A 165 0.03 -14.85 -13.09
CA LEU A 165 0.90 -14.15 -14.03
C LEU A 165 1.46 -15.13 -15.07
N GLU A 166 1.20 -14.85 -16.34
CA GLU A 166 1.73 -15.63 -17.46
C GLU A 166 3.25 -15.37 -17.63
N GLU A 167 3.97 -16.27 -18.27
CA GLU A 167 5.41 -16.09 -18.50
C GLU A 167 5.68 -14.80 -19.28
N GLY A 168 6.67 -14.02 -18.83
CA GLY A 168 6.97 -12.69 -19.37
C GLY A 168 5.99 -11.61 -18.97
N GLY A 169 4.99 -11.93 -18.15
CA GLY A 169 4.05 -10.95 -17.61
C GLY A 169 4.69 -10.03 -16.58
N LYS A 170 4.10 -8.86 -16.38
CA LYS A 170 4.60 -7.81 -15.47
C LYS A 170 3.64 -7.55 -14.32
N THR A 171 4.20 -7.09 -13.21
CA THR A 171 3.44 -6.73 -12.01
C THR A 171 3.62 -5.26 -11.67
N ILE A 172 2.51 -4.55 -11.41
CA ILE A 172 2.50 -3.18 -10.89
C ILE A 172 1.83 -3.19 -9.52
N ILE A 173 2.56 -2.78 -8.48
CA ILE A 173 2.02 -2.58 -7.13
C ILE A 173 1.88 -1.09 -6.91
N ILE A 174 0.65 -0.64 -6.75
CA ILE A 174 0.31 0.77 -6.51
C ILE A 174 -0.16 0.89 -5.08
N MET A 175 0.48 1.70 -4.28
CA MET A 175 -0.06 1.99 -2.96
C MET A 175 0.48 3.28 -2.34
N THR A 176 -0.32 3.85 -1.47
CA THR A 176 0.17 4.74 -0.44
C THR A 176 0.83 3.89 0.65
N ARG A 177 2.01 4.28 1.12
CA ARG A 177 2.70 3.55 2.17
C ARG A 177 1.96 3.72 3.52
N TRP A 178 1.99 2.67 4.34
CA TRP A 178 1.38 2.66 5.66
C TRP A 178 2.33 2.14 6.75
N ALA A 179 3.01 1.05 6.47
CA ALA A 179 3.94 0.38 7.38
C ALA A 179 5.13 -0.18 6.59
N SER A 180 6.25 -0.45 7.23
CA SER A 180 7.40 -1.10 6.57
C SER A 180 7.05 -2.50 6.06
N GLY A 181 6.18 -3.22 6.79
CA GLY A 181 5.68 -4.55 6.45
C GLY A 181 4.46 -4.57 5.52
N ASP A 182 4.05 -3.43 4.93
CA ASP A 182 3.00 -3.41 3.91
C ASP A 182 3.43 -4.13 2.62
N LEU A 183 2.50 -4.37 1.70
CA LEU A 183 2.79 -5.12 0.48
C LEU A 183 3.99 -4.55 -0.30
N ALA A 184 4.08 -3.21 -0.45
CA ALA A 184 5.19 -2.60 -1.17
C ALA A 184 6.53 -2.85 -0.46
N GLY A 185 6.59 -2.71 0.87
CA GLY A 185 7.79 -2.97 1.65
C GLY A 185 8.23 -4.42 1.60
N ARG A 186 7.29 -5.36 1.72
CA ARG A 186 7.58 -6.80 1.59
C ARG A 186 8.04 -7.17 0.18
N ALA A 187 7.38 -6.63 -0.84
CA ALA A 187 7.73 -6.90 -2.24
C ALA A 187 9.13 -6.36 -2.59
N LEU A 188 9.46 -5.15 -2.15
CA LEU A 188 10.82 -4.60 -2.34
C LEU A 188 11.89 -5.52 -1.76
N LYS A 189 11.67 -6.01 -0.53
CA LYS A 189 12.62 -6.92 0.11
C LYS A 189 12.68 -8.27 -0.59
N HIS A 190 11.54 -8.88 -0.87
CA HIS A 190 11.44 -10.20 -1.49
C HIS A 190 12.11 -10.24 -2.87
N TYR A 191 11.77 -9.29 -3.75
CA TYR A 191 12.35 -9.25 -5.09
C TYR A 191 13.84 -8.88 -5.11
N ALA A 192 14.30 -8.07 -4.14
CA ALA A 192 15.73 -7.83 -3.97
C ALA A 192 16.49 -9.10 -3.57
N GLU A 193 15.89 -9.93 -2.70
CA GLU A 193 16.47 -11.24 -2.30
C GLU A 193 16.46 -12.24 -3.45
N GLU A 194 15.46 -12.20 -4.34
CA GLU A 194 15.41 -13.04 -5.55
C GLU A 194 16.29 -12.52 -6.71
N GLY A 195 16.88 -11.33 -6.57
CA GLY A 195 17.68 -10.70 -7.64
C GLY A 195 16.86 -10.25 -8.85
N LYS A 196 15.54 -10.07 -8.70
CA LYS A 196 14.67 -9.57 -9.77
C LYS A 196 14.86 -8.08 -10.00
N ARG A 197 14.63 -7.64 -11.23
CA ARG A 197 14.62 -6.22 -11.58
C ARG A 197 13.32 -5.56 -11.13
N VAL A 198 13.44 -4.59 -10.25
CA VAL A 198 12.31 -3.82 -9.70
C VAL A 198 12.52 -2.35 -10.00
N LYS A 199 11.59 -1.75 -10.73
CA LYS A 199 11.49 -0.29 -10.82
C LYS A 199 10.69 0.23 -9.63
N HIS A 200 11.29 1.06 -8.78
CA HIS A 200 10.61 1.67 -7.64
C HIS A 200 10.46 3.16 -7.85
N ILE A 201 9.23 3.64 -8.00
CA ILE A 201 8.89 5.06 -8.12
C ILE A 201 8.25 5.52 -6.83
N THR A 202 8.88 6.47 -6.17
CA THR A 202 8.39 7.07 -4.92
C THR A 202 8.30 8.58 -5.08
N MET A 203 7.12 9.12 -4.85
CA MET A 203 6.91 10.57 -4.86
C MET A 203 6.37 11.02 -3.52
N LYS A 204 7.04 11.99 -2.89
CA LYS A 204 6.65 12.58 -1.60
C LYS A 204 5.67 13.73 -1.84
N ALA A 205 4.79 14.02 -0.87
CA ALA A 205 3.92 15.19 -0.95
C ALA A 205 4.71 16.50 -0.80
N VAL A 206 5.70 16.52 0.11
CA VAL A 206 6.64 17.62 0.26
C VAL A 206 7.97 17.18 -0.32
N GLN A 207 8.47 17.94 -1.29
CA GLN A 207 9.73 17.67 -1.98
C GLN A 207 10.94 18.13 -1.13
N GLU A 208 12.15 17.76 -1.53
CA GLU A 208 13.39 18.11 -0.82
C GLU A 208 13.63 19.63 -0.73
N ASP A 209 13.14 20.38 -1.70
CA ASP A 209 13.19 21.84 -1.73
C ASP A 209 12.13 22.52 -0.86
N GLY A 210 11.27 21.73 -0.18
CA GLY A 210 10.15 22.20 0.65
C GLY A 210 8.88 22.53 -0.12
N ASN A 211 8.88 22.47 -1.43
CA ASN A 211 7.69 22.66 -2.25
C ASN A 211 6.75 21.46 -2.20
N MET A 212 5.48 21.68 -2.48
CA MET A 212 4.53 20.56 -2.64
C MET A 212 4.72 19.90 -4.00
N LEU A 213 4.52 18.58 -4.08
CA LEU A 213 4.51 17.84 -5.35
C LEU A 213 3.49 18.44 -6.33
N CYS A 214 2.33 18.84 -5.82
CA CYS A 214 1.32 19.56 -6.58
C CYS A 214 0.45 20.36 -5.60
N ASP A 215 0.69 21.65 -5.50
CA ASP A 215 0.01 22.55 -4.57
C ASP A 215 -1.50 22.68 -4.87
N GLU A 216 -1.90 22.51 -6.12
CA GLU A 216 -3.31 22.48 -6.57
C GLU A 216 -4.07 21.26 -6.03
N ILE A 217 -3.41 20.11 -5.82
CA ILE A 217 -4.00 18.91 -5.26
C ILE A 217 -3.96 18.97 -3.74
N LEU A 218 -2.84 19.39 -3.18
CA LEU A 218 -2.60 19.43 -1.75
C LEU A 218 -1.69 20.62 -1.42
N SER A 219 -2.30 21.71 -0.96
CA SER A 219 -1.52 22.87 -0.52
C SER A 219 -0.76 22.55 0.77
N HIS A 220 0.36 23.25 1.01
CA HIS A 220 1.18 23.08 2.22
C HIS A 220 0.35 23.28 3.49
N ARG A 221 -0.58 24.24 3.52
CA ARG A 221 -1.51 24.48 4.63
C ARG A 221 -2.40 23.27 4.88
N SER A 222 -2.99 22.70 3.83
CA SER A 222 -3.86 21.53 3.92
C SER A 222 -3.08 20.29 4.36
N TYR A 223 -1.86 20.11 3.87
CA TYR A 223 -0.94 19.05 4.30
C TYR A 223 -0.69 19.13 5.81
N LEU A 224 -0.26 20.30 6.32
CA LEU A 224 0.00 20.49 7.76
C LEU A 224 -1.23 20.21 8.63
N SER A 225 -2.41 20.62 8.18
CA SER A 225 -3.66 20.35 8.91
C SER A 225 -3.95 18.84 8.99
N LYS A 226 -3.81 18.13 7.87
CA LYS A 226 -4.03 16.67 7.80
C LYS A 226 -2.97 15.90 8.59
N ALA A 227 -1.70 16.29 8.48
CA ALA A 227 -0.61 15.65 9.20
C ALA A 227 -0.77 15.77 10.72
N ARG A 228 -1.22 16.93 11.22
CA ARG A 228 -1.54 17.11 12.65
C ARG A 228 -2.70 16.23 13.10
N ALA A 229 -3.72 16.06 12.26
CA ALA A 229 -4.91 15.29 12.61
C ALA A 229 -4.63 13.77 12.66
N MET A 230 -3.76 13.26 11.81
CA MET A 230 -3.48 11.81 11.72
C MET A 230 -2.26 11.35 12.51
N GLY A 231 -1.46 12.28 13.01
CA GLY A 231 -0.22 11.99 13.71
C GLY A 231 1.00 11.87 12.79
N PRO A 232 2.21 12.08 13.34
CA PRO A 232 3.44 12.15 12.55
C PRO A 232 3.78 10.85 11.84
N GLU A 233 3.51 9.71 12.43
CA GLU A 233 3.86 8.38 11.88
C GLU A 233 3.03 8.09 10.62
N ILE A 234 1.70 8.26 10.71
CA ILE A 234 0.80 8.04 9.56
C ILE A 234 1.06 9.10 8.48
N ALA A 235 1.32 10.35 8.88
CA ALA A 235 1.63 11.41 7.93
C ALA A 235 2.93 11.15 7.19
N SER A 236 3.98 10.67 7.87
CA SER A 236 5.25 10.26 7.25
C SER A 236 5.03 9.12 6.27
N ALA A 237 4.31 8.08 6.66
CA ALA A 237 4.03 6.96 5.78
C ALA A 237 3.20 7.39 4.56
N ASN A 238 2.04 8.02 4.77
CA ASN A 238 1.08 8.27 3.70
C ASN A 238 1.48 9.42 2.77
N TYR A 239 2.08 10.48 3.30
CA TYR A 239 2.41 11.65 2.50
C TYR A 239 3.86 11.71 2.07
N GLN A 240 4.79 11.19 2.88
CA GLN A 240 6.20 11.16 2.50
C GLN A 240 6.66 9.79 1.99
N GLN A 241 5.79 8.79 2.01
CA GLN A 241 6.07 7.41 1.64
C GLN A 241 7.18 6.76 2.49
N GLU A 242 7.39 7.30 3.70
CA GLU A 242 8.39 6.87 4.67
C GLU A 242 7.71 6.27 5.90
N PRO A 243 7.33 4.98 5.86
CA PRO A 243 6.70 4.33 7.00
C PRO A 243 7.69 4.20 8.16
N ILE A 244 7.21 4.53 9.35
CA ILE A 244 7.94 4.39 10.60
C ILE A 244 7.38 3.19 11.33
N ASP A 245 8.22 2.20 11.63
CA ASP A 245 7.79 1.05 12.40
C ASP A 245 7.51 1.46 13.85
N LEU A 246 6.26 1.25 14.23
CA LEU A 246 5.84 1.44 15.62
C LEU A 246 6.15 0.22 16.50
N LYS A 247 6.80 -0.83 15.97
CA LYS A 247 7.18 -2.00 16.77
C LYS A 247 8.03 -1.57 17.97
N GLY A 248 7.49 -1.77 19.15
CA GLY A 248 8.14 -1.42 20.41
C GLY A 248 7.92 0.03 20.88
N ARG A 249 7.11 0.84 20.19
CA ARG A 249 6.83 2.23 20.61
C ARG A 249 5.34 2.45 20.91
N LEU A 250 4.81 1.76 21.91
CA LEU A 250 3.54 2.17 22.56
C LEU A 250 3.64 3.58 23.18
N TYR A 251 4.87 4.05 23.41
CA TYR A 251 5.17 5.35 23.95
C TYR A 251 6.18 6.07 23.05
N SER A 252 5.87 7.30 22.64
CA SER A 252 6.76 8.17 21.84
C SER A 252 8.07 8.49 22.55
N SER A 253 8.05 8.49 23.87
CA SER A 253 9.22 8.58 24.74
C SER A 253 8.91 7.90 26.06
N ILE A 254 9.91 7.22 26.63
CA ILE A 254 9.89 6.75 28.00
C ILE A 254 10.75 7.71 28.80
N LYS A 255 10.16 8.28 29.86
CA LYS A 255 10.97 9.08 30.80
C LYS A 255 11.97 8.17 31.49
N THR A 256 13.21 8.55 31.52
CA THR A 256 14.26 7.87 32.27
C THR A 256 14.49 8.58 33.61
N TYR A 257 14.95 7.85 34.59
CA TYR A 257 15.33 8.38 35.88
C TYR A 257 16.76 7.92 36.25
N GLU A 258 17.51 8.77 36.92
CA GLU A 258 18.84 8.41 37.43
C GLU A 258 18.76 7.90 38.88
N ASN A 259 17.81 8.42 39.65
CA ASN A 259 17.64 8.08 41.04
C ASN A 259 16.16 7.76 41.35
N LEU A 260 15.95 6.76 42.18
CA LEU A 260 14.62 6.44 42.70
C LEU A 260 14.21 7.50 43.75
N PRO A 261 12.89 7.82 43.86
CA PRO A 261 12.40 8.78 44.85
C PRO A 261 12.61 8.25 46.24
N LYS A 262 13.36 9.02 47.09
CA LYS A 262 13.70 8.69 48.44
C LYS A 262 13.42 9.87 49.39
N ASP A 263 13.12 9.54 50.64
CA ASP A 263 13.01 10.53 51.72
C ASP A 263 14.41 11.03 52.19
N ALA A 264 14.41 11.98 53.10
CA ALA A 264 15.67 12.53 53.68
C ALA A 264 16.51 11.50 54.46
N LYS A 265 15.94 10.35 54.81
CA LYS A 265 16.57 9.20 55.48
C LYS A 265 17.02 8.13 54.49
N GLY A 266 16.77 8.26 53.21
CA GLY A 266 17.15 7.33 52.18
C GLY A 266 16.12 6.21 51.94
N ASN A 267 14.90 6.24 52.52
CA ASN A 267 13.87 5.26 52.29
C ASN A 267 13.14 5.57 50.99
N LEU A 268 12.78 4.52 50.24
CA LEU A 268 11.99 4.66 49.02
C LEU A 268 10.57 5.18 49.30
N LEU A 269 10.13 6.15 48.53
CA LEU A 269 8.83 6.82 48.69
C LEU A 269 7.68 6.16 47.90
N PHE A 270 7.85 4.91 47.46
CA PHE A 270 6.80 4.22 46.72
C PHE A 270 5.56 3.96 47.55
N THR A 271 4.41 4.35 47.02
CA THR A 271 3.11 4.07 47.63
C THR A 271 2.78 2.57 47.53
N THR A 272 3.12 1.97 46.40
CA THR A 272 2.96 0.52 46.17
C THR A 272 4.07 0.01 45.25
N ILE A 273 4.45 -1.26 45.42
CA ILE A 273 5.28 -2.00 44.48
C ILE A 273 4.40 -3.12 43.90
N LYS A 274 4.37 -3.23 42.58
CA LYS A 274 3.54 -4.18 41.85
C LYS A 274 4.36 -4.90 40.79
N ASN A 275 3.87 -6.07 40.42
CA ASN A 275 4.36 -6.82 39.26
C ASN A 275 3.26 -6.90 38.21
N TYR A 276 3.67 -6.78 36.97
CA TYR A 276 2.86 -7.09 35.79
C TYR A 276 3.64 -8.11 34.95
N THR A 277 3.02 -9.24 34.68
CA THR A 277 3.64 -10.27 33.86
C THR A 277 2.75 -10.62 32.68
N ASP A 278 3.31 -10.54 31.50
CA ASP A 278 2.77 -11.08 30.27
C ASP A 278 3.44 -12.43 30.02
N THR A 279 2.66 -13.50 30.14
CA THR A 279 3.17 -14.86 30.03
C THR A 279 3.13 -15.31 28.57
N ALA A 280 4.28 -15.72 28.02
CA ALA A 280 4.32 -16.44 26.77
C ALA A 280 3.58 -17.79 26.95
N ASP A 281 2.57 -18.05 26.10
CA ASP A 281 1.91 -19.34 26.07
C ASP A 281 2.78 -20.31 25.23
N THR A 282 2.53 -20.60 24.05
CA THR A 282 3.33 -21.52 23.24
C THR A 282 3.79 -20.82 21.95
N GLY A 283 5.06 -20.96 21.56
CA GLY A 283 5.56 -20.48 20.27
C GLY A 283 6.71 -19.46 20.35
N SER A 284 6.65 -18.42 19.51
CA SER A 284 7.74 -17.44 19.34
C SER A 284 7.74 -16.30 20.35
N ASP A 285 6.74 -16.21 21.22
CA ASP A 285 6.55 -15.09 22.14
C ASP A 285 7.51 -15.14 23.33
N TYR A 286 7.77 -13.95 23.91
CA TYR A 286 8.62 -13.79 25.08
C TYR A 286 7.77 -13.61 26.33
N LEU A 287 8.19 -14.24 27.43
CA LEU A 287 7.73 -13.85 28.76
C LEU A 287 8.31 -12.46 29.07
N CYS A 288 7.44 -11.55 29.49
CA CYS A 288 7.83 -10.23 29.98
C CYS A 288 7.24 -9.99 31.35
N SER A 289 8.10 -9.84 32.37
CA SER A 289 7.68 -9.54 33.75
C SER A 289 8.33 -8.24 34.21
N ILE A 290 7.51 -7.27 34.63
CA ILE A 290 7.93 -5.94 35.01
C ILE A 290 7.58 -5.69 36.48
N ASN A 291 8.57 -5.42 37.32
CA ASN A 291 8.38 -4.95 38.68
C ASN A 291 8.45 -3.40 38.67
N TYR A 292 7.46 -2.75 39.25
CA TYR A 292 7.40 -1.29 39.30
C TYR A 292 6.87 -0.74 40.62
N GLY A 293 7.42 0.38 41.02
CA GLY A 293 6.93 1.17 42.15
C GLY A 293 6.12 2.38 41.68
N THR A 294 5.10 2.78 42.42
CA THR A 294 4.30 3.98 42.10
C THR A 294 4.56 5.10 43.13
N TYR A 295 4.80 6.32 42.63
CA TYR A 295 4.96 7.53 43.42
C TYR A 295 4.44 8.74 42.64
N GLU A 296 3.61 9.60 43.25
CA GLU A 296 3.04 10.83 42.66
C GLU A 296 2.40 10.63 41.25
N LYS A 297 1.65 9.53 41.09
CA LYS A 297 1.00 9.13 39.82
C LYS A 297 1.95 8.70 38.69
N GLU A 298 3.24 8.57 38.96
CA GLU A 298 4.22 8.01 38.05
C GLU A 298 4.56 6.58 38.43
N ALA A 299 4.92 5.76 37.42
CA ALA A 299 5.40 4.39 37.62
C ALA A 299 6.90 4.33 37.32
N TYR A 300 7.65 3.80 38.26
CA TYR A 300 9.11 3.60 38.16
C TYR A 300 9.39 2.13 37.94
N VAL A 301 9.90 1.76 36.79
CA VAL A 301 10.27 0.36 36.48
C VAL A 301 11.54 0.03 37.26
N LEU A 302 11.42 -0.95 38.16
CA LEU A 302 12.49 -1.35 39.08
C LEU A 302 13.33 -2.49 38.53
N ASP A 303 12.65 -3.44 37.81
CA ASP A 303 13.28 -4.61 37.25
C ASP A 303 12.44 -5.17 36.10
N ILE A 304 13.10 -5.78 35.10
CA ILE A 304 12.46 -6.40 33.95
C ILE A 304 13.08 -7.78 33.71
N ILE A 305 12.24 -8.79 33.64
CA ILE A 305 12.59 -10.13 33.13
C ILE A 305 12.00 -10.24 31.73
N TYR A 306 12.84 -10.50 30.74
CA TYR A 306 12.44 -10.68 29.35
C TYR A 306 13.18 -11.88 28.79
N THR A 307 12.48 -13.01 28.62
CA THR A 307 13.10 -14.29 28.26
C THR A 307 12.18 -15.17 27.43
N LYS A 308 12.78 -16.07 26.64
CA LYS A 308 12.11 -17.21 25.98
C LYS A 308 12.27 -18.52 26.75
N GLU A 309 13.02 -18.54 27.83
CA GLU A 309 13.22 -19.75 28.60
C GLU A 309 11.91 -20.15 29.27
N PRO A 310 11.56 -21.45 29.28
CA PRO A 310 10.40 -21.93 29.99
C PRO A 310 10.57 -21.71 31.50
N MET A 311 9.49 -21.34 32.15
CA MET A 311 9.46 -21.18 33.62
C MET A 311 9.60 -22.54 34.31
#